data_b92f618a86d98cd0dff8e9febc7f7a4a
#
_entry.id   b92f618a86d98cd0dff8e9febc7f7a4a
#
_cell.length_a   1.000
_cell.length_b   1.000
_cell.length_c   1.000
_cell.angle_alpha   90.00
_cell.angle_beta   90.00
_cell.angle_gamma   90.00
#
_symmetry.space_group_name_H-M   'P 1'
#
loop_
_entity.id
_entity.type
_entity.pdbx_description
1 polymer ?
#
loop_
_entity_poly.entity_id
_entity_poly.type
_entity_poly.pdbx_seq_one_letter_code
_entity_poly.pdbx_strand_id
1 'polypeptide(L)'
;FLTGGVAYIVGNNETLVMSLFTGMSRWVVMFAPLVVVFAMGSMINRLRASTAQLIFYAFSALMGLSISYIFMIYTSVSIAQTFLVTSIAFAGLSLYGYTTKRNISGMGSFLIMGVIGLIVASIVNIWMQSPALMYAISVIGVLIFAGLTAYDTQKIKNTYIQMAQNGQNEWIEKLSLIHI
;
A
#
# COMPACT_ATOMS: atom_id res chain seq x y z
N PHE A 1 -2.16 2.98 -11.53
CA PHE A 1 -1.53 3.22 -12.86
C PHE A 1 -0.28 4.09 -12.76
N LEU A 2 -0.30 5.25 -12.08
CA LEU A 2 0.85 6.15 -11.96
C LEU A 2 2.07 5.44 -11.34
N THR A 3 1.88 4.76 -10.22
CA THR A 3 2.92 3.97 -9.54
C THR A 3 3.56 2.95 -10.47
N GLY A 4 2.73 2.15 -11.16
CA GLY A 4 3.21 1.13 -12.10
C GLY A 4 3.91 1.73 -13.32
N GLY A 5 3.39 2.84 -13.86
CA GLY A 5 4.00 3.55 -14.97
C GLY A 5 5.38 4.10 -14.64
N VAL A 6 5.52 4.76 -13.48
CA VAL A 6 6.81 5.27 -12.99
C VAL A 6 7.78 4.11 -12.73
N ALA A 7 7.32 3.05 -12.05
CA ALA A 7 8.16 1.88 -11.77
C ALA A 7 8.66 1.22 -13.07
N TYR A 8 7.80 1.11 -14.09
CA TYR A 8 8.15 0.54 -15.38
C TYR A 8 9.18 1.41 -16.13
N ILE A 9 8.93 2.73 -16.24
CA ILE A 9 9.82 3.65 -16.96
C ILE A 9 11.20 3.69 -16.31
N VAL A 10 11.24 3.82 -14.99
CA VAL A 10 12.51 3.90 -14.24
C VAL A 10 13.19 2.53 -14.21
N GLY A 11 12.43 1.46 -13.93
CA GLY A 11 12.96 0.11 -13.78
C GLY A 11 13.59 -0.47 -15.05
N ASN A 12 13.12 -0.04 -16.23
CA ASN A 12 13.73 -0.42 -17.52
C ASN A 12 14.95 0.42 -17.91
N ASN A 13 15.32 1.42 -17.11
CA ASN A 13 16.51 2.22 -17.33
C ASN A 13 17.57 1.91 -16.26
N GLU A 14 18.49 1.00 -16.59
CA GLU A 14 19.53 0.52 -15.68
C GLU A 14 20.36 1.69 -15.07
N THR A 15 20.69 2.68 -15.89
CA THR A 15 21.47 3.85 -15.44
C THR A 15 20.71 4.64 -14.37
N LEU A 16 19.40 4.86 -14.56
CA LEU A 16 18.58 5.56 -13.57
C LEU A 16 18.44 4.73 -12.30
N VAL A 17 18.17 3.45 -12.40
CA VAL A 17 18.05 2.58 -11.22
C VAL A 17 19.37 2.57 -10.44
N MET A 18 20.49 2.39 -11.12
CA MET A 18 21.81 2.41 -10.47
C MET A 18 22.09 3.74 -9.77
N SER A 19 21.78 4.89 -10.40
CA SER A 19 21.97 6.21 -9.77
C SER A 19 21.08 6.42 -8.55
N LEU A 20 19.85 5.91 -8.56
CA LEU A 20 18.90 6.05 -7.46
C LEU A 20 19.20 5.12 -6.28
N PHE A 21 19.69 3.90 -6.55
CA PHE A 21 19.87 2.87 -5.53
C PHE A 21 21.33 2.65 -5.12
N THR A 22 22.27 3.53 -5.55
CA THR A 22 23.68 3.49 -5.15
C THR A 22 23.94 4.52 -4.05
N GLY A 23 24.71 4.15 -3.04
CA GLY A 23 25.13 5.05 -1.96
C GLY A 23 23.97 5.47 -1.03
N MET A 24 23.96 6.76 -0.65
CA MET A 24 22.99 7.32 0.30
C MET A 24 21.60 7.52 -0.33
N SER A 25 21.52 7.73 -1.65
CA SER A 25 20.26 7.98 -2.36
C SER A 25 19.23 6.84 -2.23
N ARG A 26 19.70 5.60 -2.14
CA ARG A 26 18.83 4.43 -1.93
C ARG A 26 17.94 4.57 -0.69
N TRP A 27 18.50 5.05 0.40
CA TRP A 27 17.75 5.22 1.65
C TRP A 27 16.68 6.31 1.52
N VAL A 28 17.03 7.41 0.83
CA VAL A 28 16.08 8.47 0.55
C VAL A 28 14.92 7.95 -0.31
N VAL A 29 15.21 7.25 -1.41
CA VAL A 29 14.18 6.70 -2.31
C VAL A 29 13.30 5.67 -1.61
N MET A 30 13.88 4.81 -0.77
CA MET A 30 13.14 3.77 -0.04
C MET A 30 12.22 4.35 1.05
N PHE A 31 12.69 5.38 1.78
CA PHE A 31 11.95 5.93 2.90
C PHE A 31 11.08 7.16 2.55
N ALA A 32 11.30 7.80 1.40
CA ALA A 32 10.51 8.96 0.99
C ALA A 32 9.00 8.72 0.96
N PRO A 33 8.48 7.60 0.43
CA PRO A 33 7.04 7.32 0.48
C PRO A 33 6.49 7.25 1.91
N LEU A 34 7.26 6.66 2.83
CA LEU A 34 6.87 6.55 4.23
C LEU A 34 6.76 7.93 4.90
N VAL A 35 7.73 8.81 4.65
CA VAL A 35 7.70 10.19 5.14
C VAL A 35 6.47 10.93 4.62
N VAL A 36 6.14 10.79 3.34
CA VAL A 36 4.95 11.44 2.75
C VAL A 36 3.66 10.92 3.38
N VAL A 37 3.54 9.61 3.64
CA VAL A 37 2.37 9.03 4.32
C VAL A 37 2.19 9.61 5.72
N PHE A 38 3.24 9.66 6.53
CA PHE A 38 3.16 10.23 7.88
C PHE A 38 2.86 11.74 7.86
N ALA A 39 3.49 12.48 6.93
CA ALA A 39 3.21 13.90 6.76
C ALA A 39 1.75 14.13 6.35
N MET A 40 1.24 13.38 5.37
CA MET A 40 -0.14 13.48 4.92
C MET A 40 -1.11 13.12 6.04
N GLY A 41 -0.87 12.02 6.77
CA GLY A 41 -1.71 11.60 7.90
C GLY A 41 -1.82 12.64 9.00
N SER A 42 -0.72 13.35 9.31
CA SER A 42 -0.72 14.41 10.33
C SER A 42 -1.38 15.71 9.87
N MET A 43 -1.38 16.00 8.56
CA MET A 43 -1.84 17.27 8.00
C MET A 43 -3.23 17.17 7.34
N ILE A 44 -3.78 15.98 7.13
CA ILE A 44 -4.98 15.74 6.32
C ILE A 44 -6.19 16.59 6.74
N ASN A 45 -6.33 16.82 8.05
CA ASN A 45 -7.43 17.63 8.60
C ASN A 45 -7.33 19.12 8.23
N ARG A 46 -6.13 19.58 7.87
CA ARG A 46 -5.86 20.99 7.52
C ARG A 46 -5.73 21.23 6.01
N LEU A 47 -5.58 20.16 5.23
CA LEU A 47 -5.41 20.24 3.79
C LEU A 47 -6.76 20.37 3.08
N ARG A 48 -6.77 21.13 1.97
CA ARG A 48 -7.89 21.10 1.02
C ARG A 48 -7.84 19.80 0.21
N ALA A 49 -8.98 19.33 -0.29
CA ALA A 49 -9.07 18.11 -1.07
C ALA A 49 -8.11 18.10 -2.29
N SER A 50 -8.02 19.24 -3.02
CA SER A 50 -7.12 19.40 -4.16
C SER A 50 -5.64 19.25 -3.80
N THR A 51 -5.23 19.79 -2.64
CA THR A 51 -3.84 19.67 -2.15
C THR A 51 -3.56 18.23 -1.71
N ALA A 52 -4.50 17.58 -1.04
CA ALA A 52 -4.39 16.17 -0.67
C ALA A 52 -4.24 15.27 -1.92
N GLN A 53 -4.99 15.56 -2.99
CA GLN A 53 -4.89 14.84 -4.26
C GLN A 53 -3.51 15.01 -4.92
N LEU A 54 -2.93 16.21 -4.91
CA LEU A 54 -1.60 16.46 -5.43
C LEU A 54 -0.52 15.66 -4.67
N ILE A 55 -0.61 15.69 -3.32
CA ILE A 55 0.30 14.91 -2.46
C ILE A 55 0.14 13.41 -2.72
N PHE A 56 -1.08 12.94 -2.96
CA PHE A 56 -1.31 11.54 -3.31
C PHE A 56 -0.67 11.15 -4.64
N TYR A 57 -0.71 12.01 -5.66
CA TYR A 57 0.01 11.74 -6.92
C TYR A 57 1.52 11.74 -6.73
N ALA A 58 2.05 12.68 -5.94
CA ALA A 58 3.47 12.68 -5.58
C ALA A 58 3.87 11.41 -4.82
N PHE A 59 3.07 10.97 -3.85
CA PHE A 59 3.25 9.70 -3.14
C PHE A 59 3.24 8.51 -4.11
N SER A 60 2.27 8.45 -5.03
CA SER A 60 2.18 7.38 -6.03
C SER A 60 3.41 7.30 -6.93
N ALA A 61 3.95 8.46 -7.32
CA ALA A 61 5.19 8.52 -8.10
C ALA A 61 6.41 8.07 -7.29
N LEU A 62 6.53 8.52 -6.03
CA LEU A 62 7.61 8.09 -5.12
C LEU A 62 7.54 6.59 -4.82
N MET A 63 6.35 6.03 -4.66
CA MET A 63 6.17 4.58 -4.54
C MET A 63 6.65 3.86 -5.81
N GLY A 64 6.35 4.39 -7.00
CA GLY A 64 6.84 3.84 -8.26
C GLY A 64 8.37 3.85 -8.33
N LEU A 65 9.00 4.96 -7.92
CA LEU A 65 10.46 5.05 -7.82
C LEU A 65 11.02 4.02 -6.84
N SER A 66 10.42 3.92 -5.65
CA SER A 66 10.88 3.01 -4.59
C SER A 66 10.84 1.54 -5.01
N ILE A 67 9.80 1.11 -5.73
CA ILE A 67 9.66 -0.28 -6.18
C ILE A 67 10.33 -0.55 -7.53
N SER A 68 10.85 0.45 -8.23
CA SER A 68 11.46 0.27 -9.56
C SER A 68 12.64 -0.71 -9.57
N TYR A 69 13.34 -0.86 -8.45
CA TYR A 69 14.43 -1.81 -8.28
C TYR A 69 14.01 -3.29 -8.52
N ILE A 70 12.72 -3.60 -8.38
CA ILE A 70 12.18 -4.94 -8.59
C ILE A 70 12.42 -5.44 -10.03
N PHE A 71 12.48 -4.53 -11.01
CA PHE A 71 12.73 -4.86 -12.41
C PHE A 71 14.18 -5.34 -12.68
N MET A 72 15.10 -5.07 -11.75
CA MET A 72 16.47 -5.61 -11.84
C MET A 72 16.61 -7.01 -11.21
N ILE A 73 15.68 -7.39 -10.32
CA ILE A 73 15.77 -8.65 -9.58
C ILE A 73 14.89 -9.72 -10.23
N TYR A 74 13.71 -9.33 -10.73
CA TYR A 74 12.70 -10.24 -11.26
C TYR A 74 12.48 -10.02 -12.74
N THR A 75 12.13 -11.09 -13.45
CA THR A 75 11.77 -11.02 -14.87
C THR A 75 10.44 -10.28 -15.06
N SER A 76 10.31 -9.55 -16.17
CA SER A 76 9.08 -8.83 -16.51
C SER A 76 7.85 -9.73 -16.55
N VAL A 77 8.01 -11.00 -16.94
CA VAL A 77 6.93 -12.00 -16.93
C VAL A 77 6.48 -12.31 -15.50
N SER A 78 7.43 -12.53 -14.57
CA SER A 78 7.11 -12.78 -13.16
C SER A 78 6.40 -11.60 -12.51
N ILE A 79 6.85 -10.37 -12.80
CA ILE A 79 6.22 -9.14 -12.32
C ILE A 79 4.78 -9.02 -12.85
N ALA A 80 4.58 -9.26 -14.15
CA ALA A 80 3.26 -9.18 -14.79
C ALA A 80 2.29 -10.23 -14.24
N GLN A 81 2.74 -11.46 -14.06
CA GLN A 81 1.94 -12.54 -13.48
C GLN A 81 1.52 -12.22 -12.04
N THR A 82 2.47 -11.79 -11.20
CA THR A 82 2.19 -11.42 -9.82
C THR A 82 1.21 -10.25 -9.75
N PHE A 83 1.42 -9.23 -10.58
CA PHE A 83 0.51 -8.09 -10.68
C PHE A 83 -0.91 -8.51 -11.07
N LEU A 84 -1.06 -9.37 -12.09
CA LEU A 84 -2.37 -9.85 -12.55
C LEU A 84 -3.09 -10.64 -11.44
N VAL A 85 -2.41 -11.60 -10.83
CA VAL A 85 -2.99 -12.42 -9.74
C VAL A 85 -3.39 -11.54 -8.55
N THR A 86 -2.53 -10.61 -8.15
CA THR A 86 -2.81 -9.69 -7.04
C THR A 86 -3.98 -8.76 -7.37
N SER A 87 -4.06 -8.26 -8.62
CA SER A 87 -5.16 -7.39 -9.05
C SER A 87 -6.52 -8.11 -9.02
N ILE A 88 -6.57 -9.36 -9.48
CA ILE A 88 -7.78 -10.19 -9.43
C ILE A 88 -8.17 -10.47 -7.97
N ALA A 89 -7.22 -10.85 -7.14
CA ALA A 89 -7.47 -11.10 -5.72
C ALA A 89 -7.98 -9.82 -5.01
N PHE A 90 -7.34 -8.69 -5.26
CA PHE A 90 -7.75 -7.40 -4.71
C PHE A 90 -9.18 -7.03 -5.15
N ALA A 91 -9.52 -7.17 -6.43
CA ALA A 91 -10.85 -6.90 -6.94
C ALA A 91 -11.91 -7.79 -6.25
N GLY A 92 -11.64 -9.08 -6.12
CA GLY A 92 -12.53 -10.03 -5.44
C GLY A 92 -12.73 -9.70 -3.96
N LEU A 93 -11.65 -9.39 -3.25
CA LEU A 93 -11.70 -9.03 -1.82
C LEU A 93 -12.40 -7.68 -1.58
N SER A 94 -12.15 -6.70 -2.46
CA SER A 94 -12.83 -5.40 -2.41
C SER A 94 -14.33 -5.56 -2.67
N LEU A 95 -14.71 -6.37 -3.68
CA LEU A 95 -16.11 -6.66 -3.96
C LEU A 95 -16.77 -7.37 -2.77
N TYR A 96 -16.09 -8.34 -2.16
CA TYR A 96 -16.58 -8.99 -0.95
C TYR A 96 -16.78 -8.00 0.20
N GLY A 97 -15.78 -7.17 0.50
CA GLY A 97 -15.86 -6.13 1.54
C GLY A 97 -16.99 -5.13 1.31
N TYR A 98 -17.23 -4.77 0.03
CA TYR A 98 -18.29 -3.85 -0.36
C TYR A 98 -19.69 -4.46 -0.22
N THR A 99 -19.87 -5.73 -0.61
CA THR A 99 -21.18 -6.40 -0.68
C THR A 99 -21.58 -7.13 0.59
N THR A 100 -20.59 -7.52 1.43
CA THR A 100 -20.89 -8.30 2.64
C THR A 100 -21.79 -7.55 3.60
N LYS A 101 -22.78 -8.27 4.13
CA LYS A 101 -23.68 -7.80 5.20
C LYS A 101 -23.13 -8.08 6.61
N ARG A 102 -22.08 -8.91 6.70
CA ARG A 102 -21.44 -9.21 7.98
C ARG A 102 -20.63 -7.99 8.42
N ASN A 103 -20.76 -7.62 9.69
CA ASN A 103 -19.91 -6.58 10.26
C ASN A 103 -18.53 -7.16 10.58
N ILE A 104 -17.54 -6.82 9.76
CA ILE A 104 -16.15 -7.24 9.94
C ILE A 104 -15.30 -6.22 10.70
N SER A 105 -15.92 -5.18 11.29
CA SER A 105 -15.21 -4.13 12.05
C SER A 105 -14.40 -4.68 13.22
N GLY A 106 -14.88 -5.75 13.85
CA GLY A 106 -14.15 -6.41 14.94
C GLY A 106 -12.84 -7.08 14.52
N MET A 107 -12.68 -7.39 13.23
CA MET A 107 -11.44 -7.99 12.71
C MET A 107 -10.30 -6.97 12.56
N GLY A 108 -10.60 -5.67 12.51
CA GLY A 108 -9.59 -4.65 12.25
C GLY A 108 -8.45 -4.67 13.27
N SER A 109 -8.75 -4.72 14.56
CA SER A 109 -7.74 -4.77 15.62
C SER A 109 -6.88 -6.03 15.53
N PHE A 110 -7.49 -7.19 15.26
CA PHE A 110 -6.77 -8.45 15.08
C PHE A 110 -5.83 -8.41 13.88
N LEU A 111 -6.29 -7.86 12.74
CA LEU A 111 -5.48 -7.74 11.54
C LEU A 111 -4.31 -6.75 11.72
N ILE A 112 -4.54 -5.63 12.40
CA ILE A 112 -3.47 -4.67 12.73
C ILE A 112 -2.42 -5.31 13.65
N MET A 113 -2.84 -6.05 14.67
CA MET A 113 -1.91 -6.81 15.50
C MET A 113 -1.11 -7.83 14.69
N GLY A 114 -1.76 -8.47 13.70
CA GLY A 114 -1.11 -9.37 12.77
C GLY A 114 -0.02 -8.68 11.94
N VAL A 115 -0.27 -7.46 11.45
CA VAL A 115 0.75 -6.65 10.74
C VAL A 115 1.93 -6.33 11.64
N ILE A 116 1.68 -5.92 12.87
CA ILE A 116 2.76 -5.66 13.85
C ILE A 116 3.57 -6.94 14.09
N GLY A 117 2.89 -8.07 14.25
CA GLY A 117 3.55 -9.37 14.37
C GLY A 117 4.43 -9.74 13.18
N LEU A 118 3.95 -9.47 11.94
CA LEU A 118 4.75 -9.67 10.72
C LEU A 118 5.99 -8.78 10.69
N ILE A 119 5.87 -7.52 11.09
CA ILE A 119 7.01 -6.59 11.15
C ILE A 119 8.04 -7.11 12.15
N VAL A 120 7.62 -7.50 13.34
CA VAL A 120 8.53 -8.05 14.37
C VAL A 120 9.18 -9.33 13.86
N ALA A 121 8.40 -10.26 13.28
CA ALA A 121 8.94 -11.49 12.72
C ALA A 121 9.94 -11.23 11.59
N SER A 122 9.68 -10.25 10.73
CA SER A 122 10.59 -9.85 9.65
C SER A 122 11.91 -9.29 10.21
N ILE A 123 11.83 -8.46 11.25
CA ILE A 123 13.01 -7.94 11.95
C ILE A 123 13.82 -9.09 12.55
N VAL A 124 13.18 -9.99 13.26
CA VAL A 124 13.86 -11.18 13.85
C VAL A 124 14.50 -12.03 12.77
N ASN A 125 13.85 -12.17 11.62
CA ASN A 125 14.40 -12.97 10.50
C ASN A 125 15.67 -12.35 9.87
N ILE A 126 15.93 -11.06 10.05
CA ILE A 126 17.20 -10.44 9.62
C ILE A 126 18.40 -11.10 10.32
N TRP A 127 18.25 -11.44 11.60
CA TRP A 127 19.30 -12.13 12.35
C TRP A 127 19.26 -13.66 12.14
N MET A 128 18.06 -14.24 12.09
CA MET A 128 17.92 -15.71 11.95
C MET A 128 18.21 -16.20 10.53
N GLN A 129 18.01 -15.37 9.51
CA GLN A 129 18.18 -15.70 8.09
C GLN A 129 17.52 -17.02 7.68
N SER A 130 16.37 -17.34 8.29
CA SER A 130 15.64 -18.58 8.09
C SER A 130 14.73 -18.52 6.86
N PRO A 131 14.97 -19.32 5.81
CA PRO A 131 14.07 -19.38 4.65
C PRO A 131 12.66 -19.87 5.01
N ALA A 132 12.55 -20.78 5.97
CA ALA A 132 11.26 -21.29 6.44
C ALA A 132 10.44 -20.22 7.13
N LEU A 133 11.08 -19.37 7.97
CA LEU A 133 10.43 -18.23 8.61
C LEU A 133 10.02 -17.18 7.56
N MET A 134 10.86 -16.90 6.58
CA MET A 134 10.55 -15.99 5.47
C MET A 134 9.33 -16.45 4.68
N TYR A 135 9.24 -17.74 4.39
CA TYR A 135 8.09 -18.34 3.70
C TYR A 135 6.82 -18.21 4.55
N ALA A 136 6.89 -18.51 5.85
CA ALA A 136 5.76 -18.39 6.76
C ALA A 136 5.26 -16.94 6.86
N ILE A 137 6.17 -15.95 6.99
CA ILE A 137 5.85 -14.52 6.98
C ILE A 137 5.12 -14.14 5.70
N SER A 138 5.57 -14.64 4.55
CA SER A 138 4.96 -14.35 3.24
C SER A 138 3.53 -14.88 3.16
N VAL A 139 3.30 -16.15 3.55
CA VAL A 139 1.97 -16.78 3.50
C VAL A 139 1.00 -16.10 4.47
N ILE A 140 1.43 -15.90 5.72
CA ILE A 140 0.59 -15.23 6.74
C ILE A 140 0.34 -13.77 6.34
N GLY A 141 1.34 -13.11 5.75
CA GLY A 141 1.23 -11.75 5.24
C GLY A 141 0.13 -11.61 4.20
N VAL A 142 0.11 -12.49 3.20
CA VAL A 142 -0.95 -12.49 2.18
C VAL A 142 -2.34 -12.62 2.82
N LEU A 143 -2.52 -13.51 3.79
CA LEU A 143 -3.80 -13.71 4.46
C LEU A 143 -4.23 -12.49 5.27
N ILE A 144 -3.30 -11.87 6.01
CA ILE A 144 -3.57 -10.66 6.79
C ILE A 144 -3.94 -9.49 5.87
N PHE A 145 -3.17 -9.25 4.81
CA PHE A 145 -3.44 -8.16 3.88
C PHE A 145 -4.72 -8.40 3.06
N ALA A 146 -5.05 -9.65 2.74
CA ALA A 146 -6.35 -10.00 2.16
C ALA A 146 -7.52 -9.63 3.10
N GLY A 147 -7.41 -9.96 4.38
CA GLY A 147 -8.39 -9.57 5.38
C GLY A 147 -8.50 -8.06 5.53
N LEU A 148 -7.37 -7.34 5.56
CA LEU A 148 -7.33 -5.87 5.62
C LEU A 148 -8.00 -5.24 4.40
N THR A 149 -7.78 -5.75 3.20
CA THR A 149 -8.41 -5.24 1.98
C THR A 149 -9.94 -5.29 2.07
N ALA A 150 -10.49 -6.41 2.52
CA ALA A 150 -11.94 -6.54 2.71
C ALA A 150 -12.46 -5.63 3.83
N TYR A 151 -11.75 -5.56 4.96
CA TYR A 151 -12.06 -4.70 6.09
C TYR A 151 -12.05 -3.21 5.71
N ASP A 152 -10.99 -2.75 5.07
CA ASP A 152 -10.85 -1.34 4.69
C ASP A 152 -11.90 -0.93 3.67
N THR A 153 -12.23 -1.80 2.70
CA THR A 153 -13.30 -1.54 1.73
C THR A 153 -14.65 -1.36 2.43
N GLN A 154 -14.99 -2.22 3.40
CA GLN A 154 -16.22 -2.06 4.18
C GLN A 154 -16.19 -0.78 5.03
N LYS A 155 -15.07 -0.48 5.65
CA LYS A 155 -14.88 0.73 6.47
C LYS A 155 -15.05 1.99 5.63
N ILE A 156 -14.43 2.07 4.45
CA ILE A 156 -14.56 3.20 3.51
C ILE A 156 -16.02 3.39 3.12
N LYS A 157 -16.70 2.31 2.73
CA LYS A 157 -18.12 2.35 2.38
C LYS A 157 -18.99 2.90 3.51
N ASN A 158 -18.80 2.40 4.73
CA ASN A 158 -19.61 2.80 5.89
C ASN A 158 -19.33 4.27 6.27
N THR A 159 -18.07 4.69 6.23
CA THR A 159 -17.68 6.08 6.49
C THR A 159 -18.25 7.01 5.43
N TYR A 160 -18.21 6.62 4.15
CA TYR A 160 -18.83 7.38 3.06
C TYR A 160 -20.32 7.61 3.29
N ILE A 161 -21.07 6.56 3.64
CA ILE A 161 -22.51 6.63 3.89
C ILE A 161 -22.81 7.60 5.06
N GLN A 162 -22.04 7.52 6.15
CA GLN A 162 -22.20 8.41 7.32
C GLN A 162 -21.91 9.86 6.97
N MET A 163 -20.85 10.12 6.21
CA MET A 163 -20.50 11.51 5.82
C MET A 163 -21.49 12.09 4.81
N ALA A 164 -21.99 11.27 3.88
CA ALA A 164 -23.02 11.69 2.93
C ALA A 164 -24.32 12.09 3.63
N GLN A 165 -24.71 11.33 4.67
CA GLN A 165 -25.89 11.67 5.48
C GLN A 165 -25.73 12.94 6.29
N ASN A 166 -24.49 13.27 6.69
CA ASN A 166 -24.17 14.47 7.47
C ASN A 166 -23.85 15.72 6.61
N GLY A 167 -23.92 15.63 5.28
CA GLY A 167 -23.63 16.73 4.35
C GLY A 167 -22.17 17.17 4.29
N GLN A 168 -21.22 16.31 4.70
CA GLN A 168 -19.79 16.62 4.75
C GLN A 168 -19.08 16.30 3.42
N ASN A 169 -19.43 17.00 2.34
CA ASN A 169 -18.95 16.72 0.99
C ASN A 169 -17.42 16.81 0.84
N GLU A 170 -16.77 17.80 1.47
CA GLU A 170 -15.31 17.94 1.40
C GLU A 170 -14.56 16.77 2.03
N TRP A 171 -15.12 16.20 3.11
CA TRP A 171 -14.57 15.01 3.73
C TRP A 171 -14.73 13.75 2.88
N ILE A 172 -15.79 13.66 2.09
CA ILE A 172 -16.01 12.54 1.15
C ILE A 172 -14.89 12.50 0.09
N GLU A 173 -14.51 13.66 -0.45
CA GLU A 173 -13.39 13.75 -1.41
C GLU A 173 -12.06 13.34 -0.77
N LYS A 174 -11.81 13.74 0.46
CA LYS A 174 -10.59 13.35 1.19
C LYS A 174 -10.56 11.86 1.57
N LEU A 175 -11.72 11.26 1.82
CA LEU A 175 -11.82 9.87 2.29
C LEU A 175 -11.16 8.87 1.32
N SER A 176 -11.36 9.05 0.02
CA SER A 176 -10.74 8.19 -1.00
C SER A 176 -9.21 8.28 -1.01
N LEU A 177 -8.66 9.43 -0.62
CA LEU A 177 -7.22 9.69 -0.59
C LEU A 177 -6.55 9.17 0.68
N ILE A 178 -7.29 9.18 1.81
CA ILE A 178 -6.77 8.72 3.11
C ILE A 178 -6.62 7.19 3.14
N HIS A 179 -7.56 6.48 2.53
CA HIS A 179 -7.63 5.01 2.63
C HIS A 179 -6.90 4.27 1.51
N ILE A 180 -6.44 4.98 0.48
CA ILE A 180 -5.59 4.43 -0.56
C ILE A 180 -4.13 4.46 -0.15
#